data_f4458d4fc349644c3848857417208cbd
#
_entry.id   f4458d4fc349644c3848857417208cbd
#
_cell.length_a   1.000
_cell.length_b   1.000
_cell.length_c   1.000
_cell.angle_alpha   90.00
_cell.angle_beta   90.00
_cell.angle_gamma   90.00
#
_symmetry.space_group_name_H-M   'P 1'
#
loop_
_entity.id
_entity.type
_entity.pdbx_description
1 polymer ?
#
loop_
_entity_poly.entity_id
_entity_poly.type
_entity_poly.pdbx_seq_one_letter_code
_entity_poly.pdbx_strand_id
1 'polypeptide(L)'
;TECFSWIVPEKWTCREAWLETLDGRRLFSYDDHPLHVVSYSLPFEDEVSRETLFEHLHVHERLPDAIPFVFKYYERDWGLCCSQRMRERLNDARYRVAIRTEFSYGTLKVGEVVIPGRTDDTIVLCAHLCHPGQAVDDLSGVAVGIGVVRELLRRRTAMRYTYRLLILPETIGSLAYLSHNEALIPRMKGGLFLEMLALGNPHVLQLSYAGDTAIDACFAAAVESADTDNWTAKYRTLPGNDERQ
;
A
#
# COMPACT_ATOMS: atom_id res chain seq x y z
N THR A 1 -10.00 11.47 12.51
CA THR A 1 -10.77 10.35 13.12
C THR A 1 -9.78 9.40 13.78
N GLU A 2 -10.07 8.99 15.00
CA GLU A 2 -9.32 7.97 15.73
C GLU A 2 -9.95 6.59 15.46
N CYS A 3 -9.11 5.61 15.16
CA CYS A 3 -9.49 4.23 14.93
C CYS A 3 -8.61 3.34 15.82
N PHE A 4 -9.17 2.83 16.91
CA PHE A 4 -8.40 2.28 18.03
C PHE A 4 -7.34 3.30 18.52
N SER A 5 -6.05 2.96 18.45
CA SER A 5 -4.94 3.86 18.81
C SER A 5 -4.34 4.62 17.62
N TRP A 6 -4.94 4.54 16.43
CA TRP A 6 -4.44 5.17 15.22
C TRP A 6 -5.28 6.37 14.84
N ILE A 7 -4.63 7.38 14.26
CA ILE A 7 -5.28 8.58 13.75
C ILE A 7 -5.25 8.52 12.23
N VAL A 8 -6.43 8.52 11.58
CA VAL A 8 -6.52 8.64 10.12
C VAL A 8 -5.98 10.01 9.72
N PRO A 9 -4.94 10.07 8.86
CA PRO A 9 -4.37 11.34 8.43
C PRO A 9 -5.37 12.17 7.61
N GLU A 10 -5.09 13.45 7.47
CA GLU A 10 -5.85 14.34 6.59
C GLU A 10 -5.75 13.88 5.13
N LYS A 11 -6.74 14.19 4.33
CA LYS A 11 -6.62 14.04 2.88
C LYS A 11 -5.55 14.99 2.38
N TRP A 12 -4.53 14.44 1.73
CA TRP A 12 -3.48 15.18 1.05
C TRP A 12 -3.70 15.14 -0.46
N THR A 13 -3.45 16.27 -1.12
CA THR A 13 -3.55 16.40 -2.58
C THR A 13 -2.35 17.18 -3.09
N CYS A 14 -1.59 16.61 -4.01
CA CYS A 14 -0.57 17.32 -4.77
C CYS A 14 -1.21 17.83 -6.07
N ARG A 15 -1.12 19.13 -6.31
CA ARG A 15 -1.61 19.77 -7.54
C ARG A 15 -0.49 19.90 -8.57
N GLU A 16 0.70 20.24 -8.10
CA GLU A 16 1.88 20.45 -8.90
C GLU A 16 3.12 20.33 -8.01
N ALA A 17 4.18 19.75 -8.53
CA ALA A 17 5.49 19.85 -7.89
C ALA A 17 6.60 19.63 -8.93
N TRP A 18 7.74 20.26 -8.69
CA TRP A 18 8.87 20.17 -9.62
C TRP A 18 10.18 20.63 -9.00
N LEU A 19 11.29 20.24 -9.66
CA LEU A 19 12.65 20.73 -9.46
C LEU A 19 13.15 21.38 -10.74
N GLU A 20 13.72 22.58 -10.62
CA GLU A 20 14.31 23.35 -11.74
C GLU A 20 15.70 23.89 -11.39
N THR A 21 16.50 24.11 -12.42
CA THR A 21 17.69 24.97 -12.35
C THR A 21 17.29 26.46 -12.32
N LEU A 22 18.20 27.35 -11.92
CA LEU A 22 17.87 28.79 -11.83
C LEU A 22 17.59 29.43 -13.20
N ASP A 23 18.09 28.84 -14.29
CA ASP A 23 17.80 29.28 -15.67
C ASP A 23 16.45 28.76 -16.21
N GLY A 24 15.66 28.05 -15.36
CA GLY A 24 14.31 27.63 -15.69
C GLY A 24 14.21 26.27 -16.39
N ARG A 25 15.29 25.49 -16.45
CA ARG A 25 15.24 24.14 -17.01
C ARG A 25 14.61 23.16 -16.01
N ARG A 26 13.45 22.58 -16.37
CA ARG A 26 12.79 21.54 -15.60
C ARG A 26 13.64 20.28 -15.57
N LEU A 27 13.89 19.73 -14.38
CA LEU A 27 14.66 18.49 -14.17
C LEU A 27 13.75 17.30 -14.00
N PHE A 28 12.68 17.44 -13.22
CA PHE A 28 11.59 16.51 -13.10
C PHE A 28 10.36 17.17 -12.45
N SER A 29 9.22 16.55 -12.58
CA SER A 29 7.94 17.03 -12.04
C SER A 29 7.04 15.89 -11.54
N TYR A 30 6.00 16.25 -10.79
CA TYR A 30 4.93 15.36 -10.37
C TYR A 30 4.19 14.76 -11.57
N ASP A 31 4.06 15.51 -12.66
CA ASP A 31 3.42 15.04 -13.90
C ASP A 31 4.25 13.98 -14.64
N ASP A 32 5.59 14.00 -14.50
CA ASP A 32 6.45 12.97 -15.06
C ASP A 32 6.27 11.64 -14.31
N HIS A 33 6.21 11.71 -12.98
CA HIS A 33 5.92 10.55 -12.12
C HIS A 33 5.48 11.00 -10.72
N PRO A 34 4.36 10.48 -10.19
CA PRO A 34 3.85 10.92 -8.88
C PRO A 34 4.80 10.62 -7.71
N LEU A 35 5.70 9.66 -7.84
CA LEU A 35 6.70 9.37 -6.81
C LEU A 35 7.80 10.44 -6.69
N HIS A 36 7.90 11.41 -7.61
CA HIS A 36 8.83 12.52 -7.48
C HIS A 36 8.56 13.43 -6.28
N VAL A 37 7.39 13.32 -5.67
CA VAL A 37 7.04 14.04 -4.45
C VAL A 37 6.89 13.07 -3.29
N VAL A 38 7.52 13.37 -2.17
CA VAL A 38 7.28 12.64 -0.92
C VAL A 38 5.81 12.81 -0.53
N SER A 39 5.10 11.70 -0.38
CA SER A 39 3.68 11.73 0.00
C SER A 39 3.50 12.45 1.34
N TYR A 40 2.48 13.28 1.44
CA TYR A 40 2.20 14.15 2.59
C TYR A 40 3.22 15.27 2.82
N SER A 41 4.00 15.66 1.79
CA SER A 41 4.83 16.86 1.84
C SER A 41 3.99 18.11 2.10
N LEU A 42 4.49 18.99 2.96
CA LEU A 42 3.97 20.35 3.11
C LEU A 42 4.15 21.14 1.80
N PRO A 43 3.29 22.14 1.53
CA PRO A 43 3.56 23.08 0.45
C PRO A 43 4.88 23.82 0.70
N PHE A 44 5.68 23.91 -0.36
CA PHE A 44 6.99 24.58 -0.32
C PHE A 44 7.29 25.20 -1.69
N GLU A 45 7.77 26.44 -1.72
CA GLU A 45 8.21 27.09 -2.96
C GLU A 45 9.34 28.08 -2.64
N ASP A 46 10.59 27.73 -3.00
CA ASP A 46 11.75 28.57 -2.77
C ASP A 46 12.95 28.16 -3.63
N GLU A 47 13.97 29.02 -3.63
CA GLU A 47 15.32 28.70 -4.11
C GLU A 47 16.18 28.16 -2.95
N VAL A 48 16.63 26.91 -3.09
CA VAL A 48 17.42 26.23 -2.05
C VAL A 48 18.84 25.97 -2.53
N SER A 49 19.77 25.88 -1.59
CA SER A 49 21.12 25.37 -1.87
C SER A 49 21.06 23.89 -2.23
N ARG A 50 22.10 23.39 -2.93
CA ARG A 50 22.22 21.96 -3.19
C ARG A 50 22.26 21.12 -1.91
N GLU A 51 22.90 21.61 -0.86
CA GLU A 51 22.98 20.96 0.44
C GLU A 51 21.59 20.80 1.04
N THR A 52 20.81 21.88 1.11
CA THR A 52 19.43 21.85 1.61
C THR A 52 18.55 20.96 0.75
N LEU A 53 18.68 21.03 -0.59
CA LEU A 53 17.96 20.13 -1.47
C LEU A 53 18.27 18.66 -1.12
N PHE A 54 19.54 18.31 -0.91
CA PHE A 54 19.94 16.92 -0.67
C PHE A 54 19.49 16.37 0.69
N GLU A 55 19.19 17.22 1.66
CA GLU A 55 18.57 16.84 2.93
C GLU A 55 17.11 16.40 2.72
N HIS A 56 16.44 16.94 1.69
CA HIS A 56 15.03 16.67 1.36
C HIS A 56 14.85 15.85 0.07
N LEU A 57 15.93 15.42 -0.58
CA LEU A 57 15.88 14.64 -1.83
C LEU A 57 16.25 13.18 -1.57
N HIS A 58 15.25 12.31 -1.62
CA HIS A 58 15.39 10.89 -1.34
C HIS A 58 15.69 10.10 -2.62
N VAL A 59 16.56 9.09 -2.48
CA VAL A 59 16.93 8.14 -3.54
C VAL A 59 16.87 6.72 -2.99
N HIS A 60 16.71 5.74 -3.87
CA HIS A 60 16.76 4.33 -3.47
C HIS A 60 18.22 3.85 -3.41
N GLU A 61 18.66 3.36 -2.24
CA GLU A 61 20.07 3.02 -1.99
C GLU A 61 20.62 1.89 -2.88
N ARG A 62 19.79 0.91 -3.23
CA ARG A 62 20.20 -0.30 -3.96
C ARG A 62 19.75 -0.36 -5.41
N LEU A 63 18.82 0.47 -5.82
CA LEU A 63 18.25 0.50 -7.17
C LEU A 63 18.47 1.89 -7.79
N PRO A 64 19.58 2.14 -8.50
CA PRO A 64 19.99 3.46 -8.93
C PRO A 64 19.04 4.13 -9.95
N ASP A 65 18.22 3.36 -10.62
CA ASP A 65 17.23 3.85 -11.59
C ASP A 65 15.83 4.05 -10.99
N ALA A 66 15.58 3.51 -9.78
CA ALA A 66 14.27 3.59 -9.15
C ALA A 66 14.05 4.95 -8.46
N ILE A 67 12.81 5.43 -8.51
CA ILE A 67 12.32 6.53 -7.68
C ILE A 67 11.70 5.90 -6.43
N PRO A 68 12.19 6.18 -5.22
CA PRO A 68 11.65 5.56 -4.01
C PRO A 68 10.26 6.08 -3.68
N PHE A 69 9.42 5.26 -3.05
CA PHE A 69 8.23 5.72 -2.37
C PHE A 69 8.61 6.13 -0.95
N VAL A 70 8.42 7.41 -0.63
CA VAL A 70 8.64 8.00 0.69
C VAL A 70 7.39 8.75 1.12
N PHE A 71 7.07 8.71 2.40
CA PHE A 71 5.88 9.36 2.95
C PHE A 71 6.16 10.02 4.31
N LYS A 72 5.37 11.04 4.64
CA LYS A 72 5.45 11.83 5.88
C LYS A 72 4.05 12.00 6.49
N TYR A 73 3.32 10.92 6.74
CA TYR A 73 1.92 10.97 7.19
C TYR A 73 1.68 11.83 8.43
N TYR A 74 2.63 11.83 9.35
CA TYR A 74 2.52 12.54 10.63
C TYR A 74 3.65 13.55 10.85
N GLU A 75 4.61 13.61 9.93
CA GLU A 75 5.68 14.61 9.94
C GLU A 75 5.25 15.86 9.17
N ARG A 76 5.63 17.03 9.65
CA ARG A 76 5.33 18.32 9.00
C ARG A 76 6.59 18.87 8.32
N ASP A 77 6.89 18.30 7.16
CA ASP A 77 8.06 18.65 6.37
C ASP A 77 7.77 18.44 4.88
N TRP A 78 8.66 18.88 4.01
CA TRP A 78 8.58 18.68 2.56
C TRP A 78 9.64 17.69 2.08
N GLY A 79 9.49 17.16 0.86
CA GLY A 79 10.51 16.33 0.24
C GLY A 79 10.20 15.97 -1.19
N LEU A 80 11.27 15.66 -1.91
CA LEU A 80 11.25 15.16 -3.28
C LEU A 80 11.94 13.79 -3.34
N CYS A 81 11.64 13.04 -4.38
CA CYS A 81 12.29 11.78 -4.69
C CYS A 81 12.79 11.77 -6.14
N CYS A 82 13.93 11.17 -6.39
CA CYS A 82 14.40 10.93 -7.74
C CYS A 82 15.25 9.65 -7.79
N SER A 83 15.66 9.23 -8.99
CA SER A 83 16.64 8.17 -9.12
C SER A 83 18.02 8.65 -8.65
N GLN A 84 18.85 7.73 -8.16
CA GLN A 84 20.23 8.04 -7.78
C GLN A 84 21.00 8.65 -8.95
N ARG A 85 20.79 8.14 -10.17
CA ARG A 85 21.41 8.69 -11.38
C ARG A 85 20.99 10.13 -11.68
N MET A 86 19.76 10.50 -11.36
CA MET A 86 19.31 11.89 -11.47
C MET A 86 20.01 12.76 -10.44
N ARG A 87 20.06 12.32 -9.18
CA ARG A 87 20.73 13.05 -8.10
C ARG A 87 22.22 13.31 -8.40
N GLU A 88 22.92 12.34 -8.99
CA GLU A 88 24.34 12.46 -9.37
C GLU A 88 24.59 13.55 -10.44
N ARG A 89 23.57 13.91 -11.21
CA ARG A 89 23.63 14.98 -12.24
C ARG A 89 23.31 16.36 -11.71
N LEU A 90 22.92 16.48 -10.44
CA LEU A 90 22.60 17.77 -9.81
C LEU A 90 23.90 18.45 -9.34
N ASN A 91 24.52 19.22 -10.25
CA ASN A 91 25.81 19.86 -10.02
C ASN A 91 25.73 21.37 -9.78
N ASP A 92 24.55 21.99 -9.96
CA ASP A 92 24.37 23.42 -9.70
C ASP A 92 24.42 23.72 -8.20
N ALA A 93 24.83 24.93 -7.84
CA ALA A 93 24.92 25.33 -6.44
C ALA A 93 23.55 25.57 -5.80
N ARG A 94 22.55 25.93 -6.61
CA ARG A 94 21.18 26.24 -6.18
C ARG A 94 20.16 25.73 -7.18
N TYR A 95 18.96 25.49 -6.67
CA TYR A 95 17.81 25.00 -7.44
C TYR A 95 16.54 25.71 -6.99
N ARG A 96 15.53 25.73 -7.87
CA ARG A 96 14.17 26.10 -7.52
C ARG A 96 13.37 24.82 -7.25
N VAL A 97 12.64 24.84 -6.14
CA VAL A 97 11.70 23.78 -5.75
C VAL A 97 10.32 24.39 -5.66
N ALA A 98 9.32 23.74 -6.23
CA ALA A 98 7.93 24.01 -5.93
C ALA A 98 7.19 22.71 -5.58
N ILE A 99 6.45 22.72 -4.51
CA ILE A 99 5.55 21.65 -4.05
C ILE A 99 4.24 22.32 -3.66
N ARG A 100 3.22 22.19 -4.49
CA ARG A 100 1.91 22.82 -4.31
C ARG A 100 0.91 21.76 -3.84
N THR A 101 0.86 21.56 -2.55
CA THR A 101 0.04 20.56 -1.89
C THR A 101 -1.00 21.19 -0.99
N GLU A 102 -2.04 20.44 -0.70
CA GLU A 102 -3.17 20.87 0.12
C GLU A 102 -3.57 19.75 1.07
N PHE A 103 -3.80 20.11 2.32
CA PHE A 103 -4.37 19.24 3.34
C PHE A 103 -5.82 19.66 3.60
N SER A 104 -6.71 18.69 3.64
CA SER A 104 -8.14 18.94 3.84
C SER A 104 -8.81 17.77 4.56
N TYR A 105 -9.98 18.01 5.09
CA TYR A 105 -10.82 16.90 5.54
C TYR A 105 -11.21 16.03 4.33
N GLY A 106 -11.22 14.73 4.55
CA GLY A 106 -11.54 13.76 3.53
C GLY A 106 -12.27 12.56 4.09
N THR A 107 -12.44 11.55 3.25
CA THR A 107 -13.06 10.28 3.62
C THR A 107 -12.11 9.16 3.22
N LEU A 108 -11.71 8.32 4.17
CA LEU A 108 -11.07 7.06 3.89
C LEU A 108 -12.14 6.11 3.32
N LYS A 109 -11.87 5.51 2.17
CA LYS A 109 -12.82 4.62 1.49
C LYS A 109 -12.36 3.18 1.60
N VAL A 110 -13.29 2.29 1.90
CA VAL A 110 -13.11 0.85 1.86
C VAL A 110 -14.11 0.27 0.88
N GLY A 111 -13.62 -0.48 -0.09
CA GLY A 111 -14.47 -1.31 -0.97
C GLY A 111 -14.77 -2.63 -0.29
N GLU A 112 -16.02 -3.06 -0.30
CA GLU A 112 -16.46 -4.29 0.31
C GLU A 112 -17.38 -5.08 -0.59
N VAL A 113 -17.13 -6.38 -0.70
CA VAL A 113 -18.05 -7.35 -1.31
C VAL A 113 -18.33 -8.46 -0.32
N VAL A 114 -19.62 -8.71 -0.04
CA VAL A 114 -20.05 -9.77 0.87
C VAL A 114 -20.80 -10.85 0.10
N ILE A 115 -20.37 -12.09 0.24
CA ILE A 115 -21.06 -13.28 -0.30
C ILE A 115 -21.60 -14.07 0.88
N PRO A 116 -22.90 -14.02 1.16
CA PRO A 116 -23.49 -14.69 2.32
C PRO A 116 -23.32 -16.22 2.24
N GLY A 117 -22.91 -16.81 3.34
CA GLY A 117 -22.92 -18.25 3.57
C GLY A 117 -24.12 -18.68 4.40
N ARG A 118 -24.07 -19.94 4.89
CA ARG A 118 -25.10 -20.47 5.80
C ARG A 118 -24.94 -19.97 7.23
N THR A 119 -23.77 -19.41 7.55
CA THR A 119 -23.46 -18.82 8.86
C THR A 119 -22.87 -17.42 8.67
N ASP A 120 -22.98 -16.59 9.70
CA ASP A 120 -22.35 -15.26 9.76
C ASP A 120 -20.84 -15.33 10.04
N ASP A 121 -20.31 -16.50 10.41
CA ASP A 121 -18.88 -16.72 10.53
C ASP A 121 -18.21 -16.43 9.17
N THR A 122 -17.17 -15.62 9.17
CA THR A 122 -16.66 -14.96 7.98
C THR A 122 -15.21 -15.34 7.69
N ILE A 123 -14.93 -15.61 6.44
CA ILE A 123 -13.56 -15.67 5.89
C ILE A 123 -13.33 -14.37 5.12
N VAL A 124 -12.24 -13.67 5.46
CA VAL A 124 -11.90 -12.37 4.86
C VAL A 124 -10.81 -12.55 3.82
N LEU A 125 -10.99 -11.96 2.67
CA LEU A 125 -9.96 -11.71 1.68
C LEU A 125 -9.66 -10.21 1.71
N CYS A 126 -8.40 -9.83 1.75
CA CYS A 126 -7.99 -8.44 1.82
C CYS A 126 -6.94 -8.15 0.74
N ALA A 127 -7.05 -6.99 0.10
CA ALA A 127 -6.06 -6.45 -0.82
C ALA A 127 -6.02 -4.93 -0.64
N HIS A 128 -4.88 -4.30 -0.93
CA HIS A 128 -4.80 -2.87 -0.72
C HIS A 128 -4.80 -2.04 -2.00
N LEU A 129 -5.31 -0.82 -1.86
CA LEU A 129 -5.36 0.19 -2.90
C LEU A 129 -5.14 1.56 -2.25
N CYS A 130 -3.90 2.02 -2.17
CA CYS A 130 -3.56 3.16 -1.34
C CYS A 130 -2.49 4.11 -1.88
N HIS A 131 -1.31 3.63 -2.25
CA HIS A 131 -0.18 4.49 -2.60
C HIS A 131 -0.10 4.81 -4.10
N PRO A 132 0.58 5.88 -4.51
CA PRO A 132 0.77 6.20 -5.91
C PRO A 132 1.72 5.20 -6.61
N GLY A 133 1.62 5.10 -7.92
CA GLY A 133 2.48 4.23 -8.72
C GLY A 133 2.17 2.74 -8.58
N GLN A 134 0.97 2.40 -8.08
CA GLN A 134 0.55 1.02 -7.93
C GLN A 134 0.51 0.29 -9.28
N ALA A 135 1.12 -0.88 -9.31
CA ALA A 135 1.01 -1.84 -10.41
C ALA A 135 0.85 -3.23 -9.79
N VAL A 136 1.92 -4.00 -9.63
CA VAL A 136 1.85 -5.31 -8.97
C VAL A 136 1.48 -5.17 -7.51
N ASP A 137 1.99 -4.18 -6.84
CA ASP A 137 1.71 -3.82 -5.46
C ASP A 137 0.66 -2.67 -5.42
N ASP A 138 -0.66 -2.89 -5.13
CA ASP A 138 -1.24 -4.23 -5.02
C ASP A 138 -2.48 -4.37 -5.92
N LEU A 139 -2.44 -3.80 -7.12
CA LEU A 139 -3.51 -4.03 -8.11
C LEU A 139 -3.64 -5.53 -8.46
N SER A 140 -2.56 -6.30 -8.30
CA SER A 140 -2.61 -7.74 -8.55
C SER A 140 -3.44 -8.47 -7.48
N GLY A 141 -3.30 -8.14 -6.22
CA GLY A 141 -4.12 -8.69 -5.14
C GLY A 141 -5.60 -8.30 -5.30
N VAL A 142 -5.87 -7.04 -5.66
CA VAL A 142 -7.24 -6.59 -5.98
C VAL A 142 -7.84 -7.41 -7.14
N ALA A 143 -7.09 -7.61 -8.23
CA ALA A 143 -7.57 -8.36 -9.39
C ALA A 143 -7.84 -9.84 -9.05
N VAL A 144 -6.94 -10.47 -8.29
CA VAL A 144 -7.10 -11.85 -7.82
C VAL A 144 -8.30 -11.95 -6.87
N GLY A 145 -8.45 -11.02 -5.92
CA GLY A 145 -9.59 -10.99 -5.00
C GLY A 145 -10.93 -10.92 -5.74
N ILE A 146 -11.03 -10.07 -6.76
CA ILE A 146 -12.21 -9.99 -7.65
C ILE A 146 -12.42 -11.32 -8.40
N GLY A 147 -11.33 -11.93 -8.88
CA GLY A 147 -11.37 -13.26 -9.52
C GLY A 147 -11.94 -14.33 -8.61
N VAL A 148 -11.48 -14.38 -7.36
CA VAL A 148 -11.99 -15.32 -6.33
C VAL A 148 -13.48 -15.08 -6.07
N VAL A 149 -13.90 -13.83 -5.88
CA VAL A 149 -15.32 -13.48 -5.70
C VAL A 149 -16.18 -13.99 -6.87
N ARG A 150 -15.74 -13.75 -8.10
CA ARG A 150 -16.45 -14.23 -9.30
C ARG A 150 -16.57 -15.76 -9.33
N GLU A 151 -15.50 -16.47 -8.96
CA GLU A 151 -15.53 -17.94 -8.92
C GLU A 151 -16.45 -18.47 -7.83
N LEU A 152 -16.43 -17.87 -6.63
CA LEU A 152 -17.35 -18.22 -5.54
C LEU A 152 -18.82 -18.03 -5.96
N LEU A 153 -19.14 -16.91 -6.62
CA LEU A 153 -20.49 -16.65 -7.14
C LEU A 153 -20.92 -17.63 -8.25
N ARG A 154 -19.98 -18.11 -9.07
CA ARG A 154 -20.28 -19.10 -10.13
C ARG A 154 -20.61 -20.49 -9.61
N ARG A 155 -19.99 -20.90 -8.50
CA ARG A 155 -20.16 -22.26 -7.94
C ARG A 155 -21.56 -22.55 -7.48
N ARG A 156 -22.40 -21.57 -7.20
CA ARG A 156 -23.80 -21.69 -6.75
C ARG A 156 -24.03 -22.70 -5.61
N THR A 157 -22.98 -23.11 -4.92
CA THR A 157 -23.07 -24.01 -3.78
C THR A 157 -23.30 -23.21 -2.50
N ALA A 158 -24.18 -23.69 -1.62
CA ALA A 158 -24.37 -23.08 -0.31
C ALA A 158 -23.08 -23.23 0.52
N MET A 159 -22.27 -22.20 0.53
CA MET A 159 -21.04 -22.13 1.34
C MET A 159 -21.39 -22.12 2.83
N ARG A 160 -20.54 -22.72 3.64
CA ARG A 160 -20.71 -22.72 5.10
C ARG A 160 -20.50 -21.31 5.66
N TYR A 161 -19.37 -20.71 5.33
CA TYR A 161 -18.96 -19.39 5.80
C TYR A 161 -19.44 -18.29 4.86
N THR A 162 -19.68 -17.12 5.40
CA THR A 162 -19.76 -15.89 4.64
C THR A 162 -18.34 -15.53 4.16
N TYR A 163 -18.20 -15.07 2.91
CA TYR A 163 -16.93 -14.58 2.38
C TYR A 163 -17.01 -13.07 2.19
N ARG A 164 -15.92 -12.41 2.52
CA ARG A 164 -15.84 -10.96 2.46
C ARG A 164 -14.54 -10.55 1.77
N LEU A 165 -14.63 -9.81 0.67
CA LEU A 165 -13.49 -9.17 0.05
C LEU A 165 -13.45 -7.72 0.51
N LEU A 166 -12.33 -7.29 1.07
CA LEU A 166 -12.02 -5.91 1.44
C LEU A 166 -10.94 -5.36 0.52
N ILE A 167 -11.17 -4.18 -0.05
CA ILE A 167 -10.20 -3.40 -0.81
C ILE A 167 -10.06 -2.08 -0.08
N LEU A 168 -8.89 -1.82 0.48
CA LEU A 168 -8.70 -0.74 1.44
C LEU A 168 -7.26 -0.18 1.40
N PRO A 169 -7.01 0.99 1.96
CA PRO A 169 -5.65 1.43 2.24
C PRO A 169 -4.98 0.50 3.24
N GLU A 170 -3.74 0.09 2.94
CA GLU A 170 -2.94 -0.80 3.79
C GLU A 170 -2.87 -0.24 5.21
N THR A 171 -2.90 -1.11 6.21
CA THR A 171 -2.82 -0.82 7.65
C THR A 171 -3.95 0.09 8.15
N ILE A 172 -3.95 1.36 7.77
CA ILE A 172 -4.93 2.33 8.28
C ILE A 172 -6.36 2.02 7.84
N GLY A 173 -6.51 1.43 6.66
CA GLY A 173 -7.80 0.99 6.14
C GLY A 173 -8.36 -0.19 6.92
N SER A 174 -7.52 -1.17 7.24
CA SER A 174 -7.88 -2.34 8.06
C SER A 174 -8.31 -1.92 9.46
N LEU A 175 -7.52 -1.05 10.09
CA LEU A 175 -7.83 -0.52 11.43
C LEU A 175 -9.12 0.30 11.43
N ALA A 176 -9.32 1.16 10.43
CA ALA A 176 -10.54 1.94 10.28
C ALA A 176 -11.76 1.02 10.05
N TYR A 177 -11.62 0.02 9.18
CA TYR A 177 -12.70 -0.93 8.93
C TYR A 177 -13.07 -1.70 10.21
N LEU A 178 -12.09 -2.24 10.93
CA LEU A 178 -12.32 -3.01 12.15
C LEU A 178 -12.94 -2.14 13.26
N SER A 179 -12.46 -0.91 13.46
CA SER A 179 -13.00 0.00 14.48
C SER A 179 -14.46 0.40 14.24
N HIS A 180 -14.89 0.42 12.97
CA HIS A 180 -16.29 0.69 12.63
C HIS A 180 -17.16 -0.58 12.58
N ASN A 181 -16.55 -1.77 12.65
CA ASN A 181 -17.21 -3.06 12.54
C ASN A 181 -16.81 -4.02 13.68
N GLU A 182 -16.59 -3.51 14.89
CA GLU A 182 -16.12 -4.32 16.03
C GLU A 182 -17.00 -5.56 16.30
N ALA A 183 -18.31 -5.46 16.10
CA ALA A 183 -19.23 -6.57 16.24
C ALA A 183 -18.96 -7.73 15.26
N LEU A 184 -18.24 -7.48 14.16
CA LEU A 184 -17.86 -8.47 13.18
C LEU A 184 -16.60 -9.26 13.59
N ILE A 185 -15.72 -8.68 14.41
CA ILE A 185 -14.43 -9.29 14.79
C ILE A 185 -14.59 -10.71 15.35
N PRO A 186 -15.51 -11.01 16.29
CA PRO A 186 -15.70 -12.37 16.80
C PRO A 186 -16.19 -13.38 15.74
N ARG A 187 -16.72 -12.89 14.63
CA ARG A 187 -17.20 -13.70 13.51
C ARG A 187 -16.10 -13.98 12.48
N MET A 188 -15.01 -13.24 12.46
CA MET A 188 -13.87 -13.49 11.59
C MET A 188 -13.13 -14.75 12.04
N LYS A 189 -13.18 -15.80 11.23
CA LYS A 189 -12.56 -17.11 11.54
C LYS A 189 -11.19 -17.25 10.91
N GLY A 190 -10.84 -16.38 10.00
CA GLY A 190 -9.55 -16.28 9.36
C GLY A 190 -9.64 -15.43 8.11
N GLY A 191 -8.48 -15.15 7.53
CA GLY A 191 -8.39 -14.34 6.34
C GLY A 191 -7.13 -14.64 5.54
N LEU A 192 -7.07 -14.08 4.35
CA LEU A 192 -5.93 -14.09 3.47
C LEU A 192 -5.70 -12.69 2.93
N PHE A 193 -4.52 -12.15 3.18
CA PHE A 193 -4.04 -10.95 2.54
C PHE A 193 -3.41 -11.31 1.20
N LEU A 194 -3.92 -10.71 0.14
CA LEU A 194 -3.50 -10.95 -1.24
C LEU A 194 -2.57 -9.82 -1.63
N GLU A 195 -1.28 -10.10 -1.82
CA GLU A 195 -0.29 -9.06 -2.03
C GLU A 195 0.74 -9.46 -3.07
N MET A 196 1.05 -8.55 -3.99
CA MET A 196 2.11 -8.67 -5.02
C MET A 196 2.10 -9.98 -5.82
N LEU A 197 0.92 -10.47 -6.19
CA LEU A 197 0.72 -11.79 -6.78
C LEU A 197 1.15 -11.92 -8.25
N ALA A 198 1.59 -10.85 -8.91
CA ALA A 198 1.95 -10.83 -10.34
C ALA A 198 3.42 -10.48 -10.60
N LEU A 199 4.33 -10.82 -9.68
CA LEU A 199 5.77 -10.56 -9.83
C LEU A 199 6.49 -11.53 -10.79
N GLY A 200 5.83 -12.61 -11.22
CA GLY A 200 6.46 -13.69 -12.00
C GLY A 200 7.36 -14.62 -11.18
N ASN A 201 7.42 -14.44 -9.87
CA ASN A 201 8.08 -15.34 -8.94
C ASN A 201 7.12 -16.44 -8.49
N PRO A 202 7.62 -17.55 -7.91
CA PRO A 202 6.78 -18.48 -7.17
C PRO A 202 5.99 -17.76 -6.07
N HIS A 203 4.73 -18.13 -5.89
CA HIS A 203 3.93 -17.56 -4.80
C HIS A 203 4.42 -18.07 -3.46
N VAL A 204 4.37 -17.18 -2.47
CA VAL A 204 4.78 -17.49 -1.09
C VAL A 204 3.57 -17.34 -0.20
N LEU A 205 3.16 -18.43 0.44
CA LEU A 205 2.22 -18.35 1.55
C LEU A 205 2.98 -17.94 2.81
N GLN A 206 2.67 -16.78 3.33
CA GLN A 206 3.11 -16.36 4.64
C GLN A 206 2.05 -16.73 5.67
N LEU A 207 2.46 -17.46 6.72
CA LEU A 207 1.57 -17.87 7.78
C LEU A 207 1.14 -16.68 8.65
N SER A 208 0.01 -16.81 9.35
CA SER A 208 -0.46 -15.87 10.35
C SER A 208 0.56 -15.66 11.48
N TYR A 209 0.31 -14.66 12.32
CA TYR A 209 1.18 -14.39 13.48
C TYR A 209 1.33 -15.61 14.40
N ALA A 210 0.26 -16.35 14.65
CA ALA A 210 0.30 -17.59 15.45
C ALA A 210 1.05 -18.72 14.70
N GLY A 211 0.86 -18.83 13.38
CA GLY A 211 1.57 -19.76 12.50
C GLY A 211 1.12 -21.23 12.61
N ASP A 212 0.05 -21.50 13.35
CA ASP A 212 -0.47 -22.86 13.61
C ASP A 212 -2.01 -22.89 13.64
N THR A 213 -2.67 -21.94 13.02
CA THR A 213 -4.13 -21.87 12.97
C THR A 213 -4.70 -22.82 11.91
N ALA A 214 -6.00 -23.12 12.01
CA ALA A 214 -6.68 -23.93 11.01
C ALA A 214 -6.64 -23.30 9.61
N ILE A 215 -6.64 -21.96 9.52
CA ILE A 215 -6.56 -21.26 8.24
C ILE A 215 -5.16 -21.41 7.63
N ASP A 216 -4.09 -21.34 8.44
CA ASP A 216 -2.72 -21.59 8.00
C ASP A 216 -2.59 -23.00 7.41
N ALA A 217 -3.13 -24.02 8.10
CA ALA A 217 -3.10 -25.39 7.61
C ALA A 217 -3.87 -25.57 6.29
N CYS A 218 -5.03 -24.93 6.16
CA CYS A 218 -5.82 -24.98 4.92
C CYS A 218 -5.06 -24.37 3.72
N PHE A 219 -4.46 -23.19 3.89
CA PHE A 219 -3.72 -22.54 2.81
C PHE A 219 -2.39 -23.24 2.50
N ALA A 220 -1.68 -23.77 3.53
CA ALA A 220 -0.49 -24.57 3.30
C ALA A 220 -0.79 -25.83 2.46
N ALA A 221 -1.86 -26.54 2.78
CA ALA A 221 -2.30 -27.69 1.99
C ALA A 221 -2.70 -27.30 0.54
N ALA A 222 -3.32 -26.14 0.36
CA ALA A 222 -3.66 -25.63 -0.96
C ALA A 222 -2.40 -25.29 -1.78
N VAL A 223 -1.40 -24.66 -1.18
CA VAL A 223 -0.12 -24.36 -1.83
C VAL A 223 0.63 -25.64 -2.20
N GLU A 224 0.68 -26.62 -1.29
CA GLU A 224 1.33 -27.92 -1.54
C GLU A 224 0.62 -28.74 -2.64
N SER A 225 -0.71 -28.61 -2.74
CA SER A 225 -1.50 -29.33 -3.77
C SER A 225 -1.43 -28.66 -5.14
N ALA A 226 -0.98 -27.43 -5.23
CA ALA A 226 -0.78 -26.75 -6.50
C ALA A 226 0.48 -27.29 -7.19
N ASP A 227 0.35 -27.70 -8.46
CA ASP A 227 1.48 -28.19 -9.28
C ASP A 227 2.34 -26.99 -9.74
N THR A 228 3.01 -26.35 -8.80
CA THR A 228 3.81 -25.13 -9.01
C THR A 228 4.98 -25.07 -8.03
N ASP A 229 5.96 -24.23 -8.31
CA ASP A 229 7.12 -23.96 -7.44
C ASP A 229 6.79 -23.10 -6.20
N ASN A 230 5.53 -23.04 -5.81
CA ASN A 230 5.08 -22.29 -4.65
C ASN A 230 5.60 -22.91 -3.35
N TRP A 231 5.78 -22.08 -2.33
CA TRP A 231 6.28 -22.52 -1.03
C TRP A 231 5.66 -21.74 0.14
N THR A 232 5.73 -22.34 1.32
CA THR A 232 5.21 -21.74 2.56
C THR A 232 6.36 -21.17 3.38
N ALA A 233 6.28 -19.89 3.71
CA ALA A 233 7.23 -19.23 4.58
C ALA A 233 6.70 -19.15 6.00
N LYS A 234 7.47 -19.64 6.96
CA LYS A 234 7.15 -19.56 8.39
C LYS A 234 7.73 -18.29 9.02
N TYR A 235 7.45 -17.14 8.45
CA TYR A 235 7.81 -15.87 9.06
C TYR A 235 6.69 -15.43 10.01
N ARG A 236 7.03 -15.13 11.25
CA ARG A 236 6.08 -14.60 12.24
C ARG A 236 5.92 -13.09 12.15
N THR A 237 6.92 -12.39 11.65
CA THR A 237 6.88 -10.94 11.50
C THR A 237 7.66 -10.53 10.26
N LEU A 238 6.99 -9.88 9.30
CA LEU A 238 7.67 -9.01 8.36
C LEU A 238 7.31 -7.57 8.73
N PRO A 239 8.29 -6.67 8.79
CA PRO A 239 8.02 -5.25 8.93
C PRO A 239 7.10 -4.79 7.79
N GLY A 240 6.09 -4.01 8.12
CA GLY A 240 5.24 -3.35 7.13
C GLY A 240 4.02 -4.13 6.65
N ASN A 241 3.68 -5.27 7.26
CA ASN A 241 2.51 -6.05 6.85
C ASN A 241 1.60 -6.33 8.05
N ASP A 242 0.76 -5.36 8.39
CA ASP A 242 0.02 -5.31 9.65
C ASP A 242 -1.32 -6.05 9.60
N GLU A 243 -1.83 -6.40 8.41
CA GLU A 243 -3.08 -7.14 8.22
C GLU A 243 -3.01 -8.59 8.72
N ARG A 244 -1.82 -9.06 9.05
CA ARG A 244 -1.58 -10.40 9.59
C ARG A 244 -1.79 -10.53 11.09
N GLN A 245 -1.95 -9.44 11.79
CA GLN A 245 -2.10 -9.42 13.24
C GLN A 245 -3.53 -9.81 13.69
#